data_4dd635b7c6943b4e8cfd34c9073b216a
#
_entry.id   4dd635b7c6943b4e8cfd34c9073b216a
#
_cell.length_a   1.000
_cell.length_b   1.000
_cell.length_c   1.000
_cell.angle_alpha   90.00
_cell.angle_beta   90.00
_cell.angle_gamma   90.00
#
_symmetry.space_group_name_H-M   'P 1'
#
loop_
_entity.id
_entity.type
_entity.pdbx_description
1 polymer ?
#
loop_
_entity_poly.entity_id
_entity_poly.type
_entity_poly.pdbx_seq_one_letter_code
_entity_poly.pdbx_strand_id
1 'polypeptide(L)'
;MPYLSQMIGEPVVDATGERLGTISDLAISTGEVFPRITSLAFQGPGRVPFMISWRKYVDTFDEDGITLSVDAHDIRFSYLQPDEVLLARDLMDRQIVDTQGMKVVRVNDLKLSQSGTQLRLLGAEVGVRGILRGLHPLVEKAVVNMAKLFHKKVDEQLIAWNYMDLLDRDLSEVQLSVTHRRLDELHPADVADILEQLDPQQRASVFEHLDDARATEAISEMEDEYQAEFIDDLPD
;
A
#
# COMPACT_ATOMS: atom_id res chain seq x y z
N MET A 1 -3.50 16.42 4.39
CA MET A 1 -2.80 15.15 4.07
C MET A 1 -3.74 14.34 3.18
N PRO A 2 -3.43 14.18 1.91
CA PRO A 2 -4.28 13.47 0.96
C PRO A 2 -4.24 11.96 1.18
N TYR A 3 -5.26 11.28 0.69
CA TYR A 3 -5.30 9.85 0.50
C TYR A 3 -5.12 9.51 -0.98
N LEU A 4 -4.58 8.34 -1.28
CA LEU A 4 -4.36 7.91 -2.67
C LEU A 4 -5.66 7.90 -3.47
N SER A 5 -6.75 7.37 -2.89
CA SER A 5 -8.06 7.33 -3.53
C SER A 5 -8.62 8.70 -3.94
N GLN A 6 -8.18 9.77 -3.28
CA GLN A 6 -8.58 11.14 -3.61
C GLN A 6 -7.81 11.73 -4.78
N MET A 7 -6.64 11.16 -5.10
CA MET A 7 -5.80 11.60 -6.22
C MET A 7 -6.07 10.81 -7.50
N ILE A 8 -6.39 9.53 -7.37
CA ILE A 8 -6.69 8.67 -8.53
C ILE A 8 -7.90 9.20 -9.29
N GLY A 9 -7.73 9.37 -10.62
CA GLY A 9 -8.77 9.91 -11.50
C GLY A 9 -8.72 11.43 -11.71
N GLU A 10 -7.98 12.16 -10.85
CA GLU A 10 -7.81 13.60 -10.99
C GLU A 10 -6.94 13.96 -12.22
N PRO A 11 -7.11 15.16 -12.80
CA PRO A 11 -6.43 15.55 -14.02
C PRO A 11 -4.92 15.74 -13.82
N VAL A 12 -4.18 15.45 -14.89
CA VAL A 12 -2.78 15.84 -15.06
C VAL A 12 -2.74 16.89 -16.17
N VAL A 13 -2.24 18.07 -15.86
CA VAL A 13 -2.09 19.18 -16.80
C VAL A 13 -0.61 19.57 -16.95
N ASP A 14 -0.24 20.06 -18.11
CA ASP A 14 1.11 20.57 -18.37
C ASP A 14 1.28 22.04 -17.89
N ALA A 15 2.47 22.61 -18.08
CA ALA A 15 2.76 23.98 -17.68
C ALA A 15 1.90 25.04 -18.39
N THR A 16 1.29 24.72 -19.52
CA THR A 16 0.37 25.62 -20.27
C THR A 16 -1.09 25.47 -19.82
N GLY A 17 -1.39 24.49 -18.97
CA GLY A 17 -2.75 24.14 -18.55
C GLY A 17 -3.44 23.16 -19.53
N GLU A 18 -2.73 22.59 -20.50
CA GLU A 18 -3.26 21.54 -21.36
C GLU A 18 -3.44 20.24 -20.58
N ARG A 19 -4.63 19.62 -20.71
CA ARG A 19 -4.92 18.35 -20.04
C ARG A 19 -4.27 17.18 -20.75
N LEU A 20 -3.35 16.51 -20.09
CA LEU A 20 -2.62 15.36 -20.61
C LEU A 20 -3.34 14.04 -20.34
N GLY A 21 -4.08 13.95 -19.24
CA GLY A 21 -4.77 12.74 -18.86
C GLY A 21 -5.32 12.78 -17.43
N THR A 22 -5.43 11.60 -16.82
CA THR A 22 -5.85 11.43 -15.42
C THR A 22 -4.90 10.53 -14.66
N ILE A 23 -4.68 10.82 -13.39
CA ILE A 23 -3.84 10.02 -12.49
C ILE A 23 -4.39 8.60 -12.43
N SER A 24 -3.54 7.61 -12.72
CA SER A 24 -3.89 6.19 -12.62
C SER A 24 -3.18 5.50 -11.46
N ASP A 25 -1.96 5.94 -11.10
CA ASP A 25 -1.20 5.38 -9.97
C ASP A 25 -0.03 6.31 -9.58
N LEU A 26 0.54 6.03 -8.42
CA LEU A 26 1.79 6.63 -7.94
C LEU A 26 2.77 5.52 -7.60
N ALA A 27 4.06 5.70 -7.90
CA ALA A 27 5.10 4.74 -7.51
C ALA A 27 5.94 5.27 -6.34
N ILE A 28 6.38 4.34 -5.51
CA ILE A 28 7.37 4.58 -4.44
C ILE A 28 8.59 3.69 -4.66
N SER A 29 9.77 4.11 -4.18
CA SER A 29 10.91 3.23 -3.98
C SER A 29 10.92 2.74 -2.53
N THR A 30 11.08 1.43 -2.33
CA THR A 30 10.78 0.75 -1.06
C THR A 30 11.87 0.83 0.00
N GLY A 31 12.99 1.42 -0.20
CA GLY A 31 14.13 1.43 0.73
C GLY A 31 14.03 2.40 1.93
N GLU A 32 12.99 3.24 2.03
CA GLU A 32 12.87 4.28 3.06
C GLU A 32 11.78 3.94 4.08
N VAL A 33 11.96 4.38 5.34
CA VAL A 33 10.95 4.24 6.42
C VAL A 33 9.61 4.91 6.07
N PHE A 34 9.67 6.04 5.39
CA PHE A 34 8.53 6.73 4.78
C PHE A 34 8.87 7.05 3.33
N PRO A 35 8.62 6.10 2.41
CA PRO A 35 9.09 6.21 1.05
C PRO A 35 8.49 7.39 0.31
N ARG A 36 9.32 8.00 -0.53
CA ARG A 36 8.91 9.11 -1.38
C ARG A 36 8.21 8.60 -2.62
N ILE A 37 7.24 9.38 -3.12
CA ILE A 37 6.74 9.19 -4.46
C ILE A 37 7.86 9.50 -5.45
N THR A 38 8.17 8.53 -6.30
CA THR A 38 9.25 8.59 -7.30
C THR A 38 8.72 8.82 -8.70
N SER A 39 7.55 8.24 -9.01
CA SER A 39 6.94 8.29 -10.33
C SER A 39 5.44 8.54 -10.28
N LEU A 40 4.93 9.27 -11.29
CA LEU A 40 3.52 9.48 -11.56
C LEU A 40 3.12 8.65 -12.77
N ALA A 41 2.13 7.78 -12.59
CA ALA A 41 1.46 7.07 -13.68
C ALA A 41 0.12 7.75 -13.99
N PHE A 42 -0.17 7.98 -15.26
CA PHE A 42 -1.43 8.58 -15.71
C PHE A 42 -1.91 7.99 -17.02
N GLN A 43 -3.20 8.06 -17.26
CA GLN A 43 -3.83 7.61 -18.50
C GLN A 43 -4.11 8.83 -19.37
N GLY A 44 -3.47 8.86 -20.53
CA GLY A 44 -3.71 9.87 -21.56
C GLY A 44 -4.89 9.52 -22.47
N PRO A 45 -5.01 10.23 -23.61
CA PRO A 45 -6.05 9.99 -24.62
C PRO A 45 -6.07 8.52 -25.06
N GLY A 46 -7.26 7.95 -25.23
CA GLY A 46 -7.42 6.54 -25.59
C GLY A 46 -7.07 5.55 -24.48
N ARG A 47 -6.92 6.00 -23.23
CA ARG A 47 -6.50 5.21 -22.06
C ARG A 47 -5.08 4.62 -22.20
N VAL A 48 -4.23 5.29 -22.94
CA VAL A 48 -2.82 4.90 -23.08
C VAL A 48 -2.11 5.22 -21.76
N PRO A 49 -1.44 4.24 -21.12
CA PRO A 49 -0.72 4.48 -19.87
C PRO A 49 0.61 5.19 -20.15
N PHE A 50 0.90 6.20 -19.33
CA PHE A 50 2.16 6.91 -19.32
C PHE A 50 2.73 6.93 -17.89
N MET A 51 4.04 6.98 -17.80
CA MET A 51 4.75 7.15 -16.53
C MET A 51 5.84 8.20 -16.67
N ILE A 52 5.97 9.06 -15.67
CA ILE A 52 6.97 10.12 -15.61
C ILE A 52 7.59 10.21 -14.22
N SER A 53 8.81 10.75 -14.13
CA SER A 53 9.45 11.01 -12.84
C SER A 53 8.74 12.13 -12.09
N TRP A 54 8.29 11.85 -10.85
CA TRP A 54 7.66 12.82 -9.97
C TRP A 54 8.55 14.05 -9.75
N ARG A 55 9.76 13.81 -9.27
CA ARG A 55 10.71 14.88 -8.91
C ARG A 55 11.06 15.80 -10.07
N LYS A 56 11.07 15.27 -11.29
CA LYS A 56 11.51 16.01 -12.47
C LYS A 56 10.41 16.88 -13.06
N TYR A 57 9.15 16.40 -12.99
CA TYR A 57 8.08 16.98 -13.78
C TYR A 57 6.94 17.56 -12.95
N VAL A 58 6.70 17.10 -11.70
CA VAL A 58 5.59 17.64 -10.89
C VAL A 58 6.01 18.97 -10.26
N ASP A 59 5.25 20.01 -10.56
CA ASP A 59 5.42 21.36 -9.99
C ASP A 59 4.49 21.56 -8.80
N THR A 60 3.19 21.35 -8.99
CA THR A 60 2.18 21.45 -7.95
C THR A 60 1.20 20.29 -8.00
N PHE A 61 0.59 20.00 -6.86
CA PHE A 61 -0.51 19.05 -6.75
C PHE A 61 -1.42 19.41 -5.57
N ASP A 62 -2.71 19.22 -5.76
CA ASP A 62 -3.76 19.48 -4.78
C ASP A 62 -4.95 18.54 -4.99
N GLU A 63 -6.11 18.90 -4.45
CA GLU A 63 -7.36 18.14 -4.59
C GLU A 63 -7.94 18.19 -6.01
N ASP A 64 -7.50 19.14 -6.84
CA ASP A 64 -7.99 19.36 -8.19
C ASP A 64 -7.08 18.70 -9.27
N GLY A 65 -5.92 18.17 -8.88
CA GLY A 65 -5.02 17.42 -9.76
C GLY A 65 -3.54 17.74 -9.63
N ILE A 66 -2.80 17.43 -10.69
CA ILE A 66 -1.35 17.61 -10.79
C ILE A 66 -1.03 18.54 -11.96
N THR A 67 -0.20 19.57 -11.68
CA THR A 67 0.37 20.43 -12.72
C THR A 67 1.84 20.10 -12.89
N LEU A 68 2.26 19.93 -14.15
CA LEU A 68 3.64 19.67 -14.51
C LEU A 68 4.41 20.99 -14.74
N SER A 69 5.71 20.93 -14.53
CA SER A 69 6.63 22.08 -14.69
C SER A 69 7.04 22.35 -16.15
N VAL A 70 6.63 21.52 -17.10
CA VAL A 70 7.01 21.56 -18.51
C VAL A 70 5.81 21.35 -19.42
N ASP A 71 5.95 21.75 -20.68
CA ASP A 71 4.96 21.49 -21.71
C ASP A 71 4.98 20.03 -22.14
N ALA A 72 3.86 19.56 -22.69
CA ALA A 72 3.68 18.17 -23.11
C ALA A 72 4.81 17.63 -24.00
N HIS A 73 5.36 18.48 -24.89
CA HIS A 73 6.41 18.12 -25.84
C HIS A 73 7.78 17.87 -25.19
N ASP A 74 8.00 18.41 -23.99
CA ASP A 74 9.27 18.30 -23.27
C ASP A 74 9.27 17.13 -22.27
N ILE A 75 8.15 16.40 -22.18
CA ILE A 75 8.02 15.24 -21.31
C ILE A 75 8.79 14.05 -21.87
N ARG A 76 9.66 13.46 -21.07
CA ARG A 76 10.27 12.15 -21.33
C ARG A 76 9.64 11.11 -20.43
N PHE A 77 8.99 10.14 -21.05
CA PHE A 77 8.37 9.04 -20.34
C PHE A 77 9.43 8.11 -19.74
N SER A 78 9.08 7.48 -18.64
CA SER A 78 9.87 6.48 -17.93
C SER A 78 9.10 5.17 -17.83
N TYR A 79 9.78 4.16 -17.32
CA TYR A 79 9.20 2.86 -16.97
C TYR A 79 9.37 2.62 -15.49
N LEU A 80 8.51 1.77 -14.93
CA LEU A 80 8.64 1.32 -13.56
C LEU A 80 10.03 0.71 -13.34
N GLN A 81 10.75 1.19 -12.33
CA GLN A 81 12.06 0.66 -11.99
C GLN A 81 11.91 -0.63 -11.15
N PRO A 82 12.92 -1.52 -11.11
CA PRO A 82 12.85 -2.76 -10.36
C PRO A 82 12.61 -2.58 -8.85
N ASP A 83 13.01 -1.43 -8.29
CA ASP A 83 12.84 -1.07 -6.89
C ASP A 83 11.58 -0.21 -6.63
N GLU A 84 10.75 0.01 -7.65
CA GLU A 84 9.51 0.77 -7.52
C GLU A 84 8.29 -0.13 -7.41
N VAL A 85 7.36 0.27 -6.55
CA VAL A 85 6.06 -0.36 -6.34
C VAL A 85 4.96 0.64 -6.63
N LEU A 86 3.93 0.23 -7.37
CA LEU A 86 2.75 1.02 -7.67
C LEU A 86 1.74 0.93 -6.54
N LEU A 87 1.35 2.06 -5.97
CA LEU A 87 0.52 2.13 -4.79
C LEU A 87 -0.89 1.58 -5.00
N ALA A 88 -1.56 1.96 -6.10
CA ALA A 88 -2.92 1.49 -6.37
C ALA A 88 -2.92 0.03 -6.84
N ARG A 89 -2.06 -0.34 -7.78
CA ARG A 89 -2.03 -1.69 -8.33
C ARG A 89 -1.56 -2.75 -7.34
N ASP A 90 -0.49 -2.41 -6.58
CA ASP A 90 0.27 -3.41 -5.82
C ASP A 90 -0.06 -3.41 -4.32
N LEU A 91 -0.63 -2.33 -3.77
CA LEU A 91 -0.92 -2.20 -2.35
C LEU A 91 -2.41 -2.05 -2.02
N MET A 92 -3.19 -1.34 -2.84
CA MET A 92 -4.63 -1.19 -2.58
C MET A 92 -5.33 -2.55 -2.65
N ASP A 93 -6.26 -2.76 -1.74
CA ASP A 93 -7.05 -3.99 -1.62
C ASP A 93 -6.24 -5.27 -1.26
N ARG A 94 -4.93 -5.16 -1.03
CA ARG A 94 -4.09 -6.29 -0.63
C ARG A 94 -4.18 -6.55 0.87
N GLN A 95 -3.90 -7.79 1.24
CA GLN A 95 -3.69 -8.16 2.63
C GLN A 95 -2.25 -7.88 3.05
N ILE A 96 -2.10 -7.37 4.25
CA ILE A 96 -0.83 -7.07 4.87
C ILE A 96 -0.82 -7.60 6.31
N VAL A 97 0.36 -7.92 6.80
CA VAL A 97 0.57 -8.16 8.23
C VAL A 97 0.84 -6.83 8.93
N ASP A 98 0.04 -6.53 9.93
CA ASP A 98 0.31 -5.47 10.90
C ASP A 98 1.23 -6.05 11.98
N THR A 99 2.54 -5.82 11.84
CA THR A 99 3.55 -6.35 12.76
C THR A 99 3.53 -5.68 14.14
N GLN A 100 2.78 -4.60 14.32
CA GLN A 100 2.55 -3.99 15.62
C GLN A 100 1.29 -4.52 16.30
N GLY A 101 0.22 -4.70 15.54
CA GLY A 101 -1.07 -5.20 16.03
C GLY A 101 -1.22 -6.72 15.94
N MET A 102 -0.20 -7.45 15.47
CA MET A 102 -0.17 -8.91 15.30
C MET A 102 -1.43 -9.45 14.64
N LYS A 103 -1.75 -8.90 13.46
CA LYS A 103 -2.96 -9.31 12.73
C LYS A 103 -2.82 -9.08 11.24
N VAL A 104 -3.57 -9.86 10.49
CA VAL A 104 -3.74 -9.70 9.05
C VAL A 104 -4.88 -8.75 8.77
N VAL A 105 -4.65 -7.74 7.94
CA VAL A 105 -5.62 -6.71 7.60
C VAL A 105 -5.57 -6.37 6.12
N ARG A 106 -6.68 -5.83 5.59
CA ARG A 106 -6.76 -5.38 4.20
C ARG A 106 -6.50 -3.89 4.09
N VAL A 107 -5.68 -3.49 3.12
CA VAL A 107 -5.44 -2.10 2.78
C VAL A 107 -6.65 -1.52 2.06
N ASN A 108 -7.33 -0.59 2.70
CA ASN A 108 -8.52 0.07 2.14
C ASN A 108 -8.20 1.41 1.49
N ASP A 109 -7.13 2.07 1.92
CA ASP A 109 -6.61 3.30 1.33
C ASP A 109 -5.16 3.55 1.80
N LEU A 110 -4.45 4.46 1.16
CA LEU A 110 -3.08 4.81 1.50
C LEU A 110 -3.00 6.31 1.84
N LYS A 111 -2.47 6.59 3.03
CA LYS A 111 -2.32 7.96 3.54
C LYS A 111 -0.98 8.53 3.11
N LEU A 112 -1.02 9.72 2.52
CA LEU A 112 0.16 10.41 2.01
C LEU A 112 0.43 11.67 2.84
N SER A 113 1.69 12.05 2.94
CA SER A 113 2.15 13.30 3.55
C SER A 113 2.80 14.18 2.51
N GLN A 114 2.41 15.45 2.50
CA GLN A 114 2.96 16.46 1.60
C GLN A 114 3.95 17.34 2.36
N SER A 115 5.10 17.60 1.73
CA SER A 115 6.10 18.58 2.19
C SER A 115 6.67 19.31 0.98
N GLY A 116 6.17 20.51 0.72
CA GLY A 116 6.43 21.24 -0.53
C GLY A 116 5.92 20.44 -1.73
N THR A 117 6.78 20.21 -2.72
CA THR A 117 6.50 19.39 -3.90
C THR A 117 6.74 17.89 -3.68
N GLN A 118 7.20 17.48 -2.49
CA GLN A 118 7.42 16.07 -2.17
C GLN A 118 6.19 15.44 -1.53
N LEU A 119 5.88 14.24 -1.98
CA LEU A 119 4.84 13.41 -1.43
C LEU A 119 5.47 12.12 -0.89
N ARG A 120 5.03 11.66 0.29
CA ARG A 120 5.54 10.46 0.97
C ARG A 120 4.40 9.57 1.42
N LEU A 121 4.59 8.26 1.34
CA LEU A 121 3.67 7.30 1.93
C LEU A 121 3.89 7.26 3.45
N LEU A 122 2.81 7.48 4.22
CA LEU A 122 2.81 7.38 5.69
C LEU A 122 2.40 5.99 6.16
N GLY A 123 1.38 5.42 5.53
CA GLY A 123 0.85 4.12 5.94
C GLY A 123 -0.47 3.78 5.26
N ALA A 124 -1.03 2.66 5.66
CA ALA A 124 -2.30 2.13 5.16
C ALA A 124 -3.46 2.41 6.12
N GLU A 125 -4.57 2.84 5.55
CA GLU A 125 -5.87 2.87 6.21
C GLU A 125 -6.51 1.48 6.07
N VAL A 126 -6.78 0.82 7.19
CA VAL A 126 -7.37 -0.52 7.24
C VAL A 126 -8.77 -0.52 7.85
N GLY A 127 -9.26 0.65 8.24
CA GLY A 127 -10.56 0.85 8.85
C GLY A 127 -11.70 1.06 7.85
N VAL A 128 -12.92 1.06 8.36
CA VAL A 128 -14.15 1.24 7.57
C VAL A 128 -14.17 2.57 6.79
N ARG A 129 -13.46 3.60 7.27
CA ARG A 129 -13.41 4.91 6.60
C ARG A 129 -12.72 4.84 5.24
N GLY A 130 -11.67 4.03 5.11
CA GLY A 130 -11.00 3.81 3.83
C GLY A 130 -11.95 3.21 2.79
N ILE A 131 -12.74 2.21 3.17
CA ILE A 131 -13.75 1.59 2.29
C ILE A 131 -14.79 2.62 1.83
N LEU A 132 -15.32 3.44 2.75
CA LEU A 132 -16.32 4.45 2.43
C LEU A 132 -15.78 5.53 1.48
N ARG A 133 -14.51 5.91 1.63
CA ARG A 133 -13.83 6.88 0.76
C ARG A 133 -13.63 6.33 -0.64
N GLY A 134 -13.22 5.07 -0.77
CA GLY A 134 -13.05 4.40 -2.05
C GLY A 134 -14.36 4.27 -2.86
N LEU A 135 -15.52 4.25 -2.19
CA LEU A 135 -16.82 4.27 -2.87
C LEU A 135 -17.15 5.66 -3.42
N HIS A 136 -17.11 6.68 -2.60
CA HIS A 136 -17.28 8.10 -3.00
C HIS A 136 -17.01 9.03 -1.79
N PRO A 137 -16.25 10.14 -1.96
CA PRO A 137 -15.92 11.07 -0.87
C PRO A 137 -17.16 11.65 -0.14
N LEU A 138 -18.29 11.85 -0.85
CA LEU A 138 -19.54 12.31 -0.25
C LEU A 138 -20.18 11.24 0.64
N VAL A 139 -20.00 9.96 0.33
CA VAL A 139 -20.52 8.84 1.14
C VAL A 139 -19.78 8.78 2.46
N GLU A 140 -18.45 8.92 2.45
CA GLU A 140 -17.65 9.01 3.70
C GLU A 140 -18.15 10.17 4.58
N LYS A 141 -18.23 11.38 4.01
CA LYS A 141 -18.71 12.58 4.74
C LYS A 141 -20.11 12.38 5.31
N ALA A 142 -21.02 11.79 4.55
CA ALA A 142 -22.41 11.54 5.00
C ALA A 142 -22.45 10.53 6.16
N VAL A 143 -21.74 9.40 6.04
CA VAL A 143 -21.70 8.36 7.08
C VAL A 143 -21.01 8.85 8.35
N VAL A 144 -19.88 9.55 8.22
CA VAL A 144 -19.16 10.13 9.37
C VAL A 144 -20.03 11.17 10.09
N ASN A 145 -20.75 12.02 9.37
CA ASN A 145 -21.64 13.00 9.97
C ASN A 145 -22.85 12.34 10.65
N MET A 146 -23.41 11.28 10.05
CA MET A 146 -24.48 10.51 10.66
C MET A 146 -24.01 9.77 11.92
N ALA A 147 -22.81 9.15 11.88
CA ALA A 147 -22.21 8.50 13.04
C ALA A 147 -21.96 9.48 14.19
N LYS A 148 -21.54 10.71 13.91
CA LYS A 148 -21.39 11.79 14.90
C LYS A 148 -22.73 12.13 15.56
N LEU A 149 -23.83 12.15 14.80
CA LEU A 149 -25.17 12.41 15.31
C LEU A 149 -25.62 11.34 16.32
N PHE A 150 -25.18 10.09 16.12
CA PHE A 150 -25.43 8.95 17.02
C PHE A 150 -24.34 8.74 18.08
N HIS A 151 -23.44 9.71 18.28
CA HIS A 151 -22.30 9.64 19.23
C HIS A 151 -21.36 8.43 19.00
N LYS A 152 -21.37 7.84 17.81
CA LYS A 152 -20.41 6.80 17.40
C LYS A 152 -19.23 7.44 16.68
N LYS A 153 -18.02 7.18 17.17
CA LYS A 153 -16.80 7.54 16.46
C LYS A 153 -16.54 6.46 15.40
N VAL A 154 -16.35 6.87 14.17
CA VAL A 154 -15.75 6.02 13.13
C VAL A 154 -14.27 6.35 13.17
N ASP A 155 -13.51 5.51 13.86
CA ASP A 155 -12.07 5.75 14.04
C ASP A 155 -11.32 5.44 12.74
N GLU A 156 -10.32 6.25 12.47
CA GLU A 156 -9.33 6.03 11.41
C GLU A 156 -8.31 5.02 11.94
N GLN A 157 -8.19 3.85 11.31
CA GLN A 157 -7.21 2.84 11.66
C GLN A 157 -6.07 2.91 10.66
N LEU A 158 -5.03 3.63 11.03
CA LEU A 158 -3.83 3.81 10.22
C LEU A 158 -2.70 2.94 10.76
N ILE A 159 -2.17 2.07 9.90
CA ILE A 159 -0.95 1.33 10.14
C ILE A 159 0.17 2.06 9.44
N ALA A 160 1.20 2.49 10.17
CA ALA A 160 2.33 3.17 9.57
C ALA A 160 3.12 2.21 8.67
N TRP A 161 3.64 2.73 7.55
CA TRP A 161 4.34 1.94 6.54
C TRP A 161 5.42 1.02 7.12
N ASN A 162 6.14 1.48 8.12
CA ASN A 162 7.19 0.73 8.79
C ASN A 162 6.71 -0.46 9.65
N TYR A 163 5.40 -0.65 9.84
CA TYR A 163 4.78 -1.79 10.52
C TYR A 163 3.95 -2.67 9.60
N MET A 164 4.08 -2.47 8.28
CA MET A 164 3.38 -3.25 7.27
C MET A 164 4.30 -4.28 6.65
N ASP A 165 3.80 -5.49 6.53
CA ASP A 165 4.43 -6.56 5.78
C ASP A 165 3.48 -7.05 4.67
N LEU A 166 4.01 -7.21 3.47
CA LEU A 166 3.22 -7.57 2.30
C LEU A 166 3.22 -9.09 2.12
N LEU A 167 2.05 -9.68 1.97
CA LEU A 167 1.86 -11.12 1.86
C LEU A 167 1.84 -11.66 0.42
N ASP A 168 2.00 -10.80 -0.57
CA ASP A 168 1.79 -11.19 -1.96
C ASP A 168 3.08 -11.70 -2.63
N ARG A 169 3.02 -12.90 -3.22
CA ARG A 169 4.13 -13.59 -3.89
C ARG A 169 4.75 -12.79 -5.05
N ASP A 170 3.94 -12.05 -5.80
CA ASP A 170 4.41 -11.31 -6.98
C ASP A 170 5.29 -10.10 -6.63
N LEU A 171 5.17 -9.60 -5.40
CA LEU A 171 6.02 -8.53 -4.88
C LEU A 171 7.25 -9.06 -4.15
N SER A 172 7.25 -10.34 -3.76
CA SER A 172 8.33 -10.95 -2.98
C SER A 172 9.63 -11.11 -3.76
N GLU A 173 9.57 -11.32 -5.06
CA GLU A 173 10.80 -11.47 -5.86
C GLU A 173 11.63 -10.18 -5.98
N VAL A 174 10.99 -9.01 -5.81
CA VAL A 174 11.66 -7.73 -6.07
C VAL A 174 12.15 -7.02 -4.80
N GLN A 175 11.54 -7.26 -3.61
CA GLN A 175 11.74 -6.28 -2.53
C GLN A 175 11.65 -6.74 -1.07
N LEU A 176 11.48 -7.98 -0.79
CA LEU A 176 11.23 -8.46 0.56
C LEU A 176 12.45 -8.53 1.48
N SER A 177 13.63 -8.11 1.03
CA SER A 177 14.84 -8.11 1.89
C SER A 177 14.78 -7.16 3.09
N VAL A 178 13.86 -6.19 3.09
CA VAL A 178 13.65 -5.27 4.23
C VAL A 178 12.49 -5.74 5.10
N THR A 179 11.52 -6.40 4.51
CA THR A 179 10.24 -6.76 5.13
C THR A 179 10.34 -8.07 5.90
N HIS A 180 11.02 -9.10 5.37
CA HIS A 180 11.22 -10.38 6.08
C HIS A 180 12.08 -10.25 7.34
N ARG A 181 13.04 -9.31 7.37
CA ARG A 181 13.79 -9.00 8.60
C ARG A 181 12.92 -8.65 9.79
N ARG A 182 11.69 -8.22 9.59
CA ARG A 182 10.79 -7.83 10.68
C ARG A 182 10.01 -9.00 11.25
N LEU A 183 9.58 -9.94 10.40
CA LEU A 183 9.03 -11.21 10.88
C LEU A 183 10.07 -11.98 11.68
N ASP A 184 11.33 -11.97 11.23
CA ASP A 184 12.46 -12.57 11.95
C ASP A 184 12.78 -11.88 13.30
N GLU A 185 12.36 -10.64 13.50
CA GLU A 185 12.52 -9.88 14.75
C GLU A 185 11.37 -10.09 15.76
N LEU A 186 10.23 -10.66 15.32
CA LEU A 186 9.07 -10.92 16.17
C LEU A 186 9.32 -12.14 17.08
N HIS A 187 8.60 -12.19 18.20
CA HIS A 187 8.58 -13.37 19.06
C HIS A 187 7.90 -14.55 18.32
N PRO A 188 8.34 -15.81 18.47
CA PRO A 188 7.73 -16.95 17.79
C PRO A 188 6.21 -17.07 17.97
N ALA A 189 5.69 -16.77 19.16
CA ALA A 189 4.26 -16.75 19.43
C ALA A 189 3.50 -15.70 18.57
N ASP A 190 4.10 -14.51 18.35
CA ASP A 190 3.51 -13.47 17.52
C ASP A 190 3.49 -13.89 16.04
N VAL A 191 4.52 -14.63 15.61
CA VAL A 191 4.57 -15.21 14.25
C VAL A 191 3.50 -16.30 14.10
N ALA A 192 3.31 -17.14 15.12
CA ALA A 192 2.24 -18.15 15.15
C ALA A 192 0.86 -17.52 15.01
N ASP A 193 0.54 -16.49 15.81
CA ASP A 193 -0.72 -15.74 15.75
C ASP A 193 -0.99 -15.16 14.34
N ILE A 194 0.06 -14.70 13.64
CA ILE A 194 -0.04 -14.22 12.27
C ILE A 194 -0.33 -15.36 11.29
N LEU A 195 0.42 -16.48 11.40
CA LEU A 195 0.26 -17.64 10.51
C LEU A 195 -1.13 -18.26 10.62
N GLU A 196 -1.73 -18.30 11.81
CA GLU A 196 -3.08 -18.81 12.05
C GLU A 196 -4.18 -17.97 11.37
N GLN A 197 -3.94 -16.69 11.14
CA GLN A 197 -4.87 -15.77 10.48
C GLN A 197 -4.79 -15.80 8.94
N LEU A 198 -3.79 -16.48 8.37
CA LEU A 198 -3.54 -16.55 6.93
C LEU A 198 -4.29 -17.73 6.29
N ASP A 199 -4.67 -17.57 5.01
CA ASP A 199 -5.07 -18.71 4.21
C ASP A 199 -3.89 -19.65 3.94
N PRO A 200 -4.12 -20.93 3.55
CA PRO A 200 -3.05 -21.92 3.37
C PRO A 200 -1.94 -21.49 2.41
N GLN A 201 -2.28 -20.80 1.32
CA GLN A 201 -1.29 -20.37 0.31
C GLN A 201 -0.40 -19.24 0.84
N GLN A 202 -1.01 -18.28 1.53
CA GLN A 202 -0.29 -17.16 2.15
C GLN A 202 0.58 -17.65 3.31
N ARG A 203 0.07 -18.60 4.11
CA ARG A 203 0.78 -19.24 5.22
C ARG A 203 2.05 -19.92 4.72
N ALA A 204 1.94 -20.75 3.69
CA ALA A 204 3.08 -21.40 3.06
C ALA A 204 4.12 -20.39 2.53
N SER A 205 3.65 -19.32 1.90
CA SER A 205 4.55 -18.27 1.39
C SER A 205 5.32 -17.56 2.49
N VAL A 206 4.69 -17.21 3.60
CA VAL A 206 5.37 -16.58 4.75
C VAL A 206 6.35 -17.57 5.38
N PHE A 207 5.95 -18.83 5.52
CA PHE A 207 6.77 -19.88 6.12
C PHE A 207 8.06 -20.17 5.34
N GLU A 208 7.98 -20.20 3.99
CA GLU A 208 9.17 -20.36 3.12
C GLU A 208 10.25 -19.28 3.33
N HIS A 209 9.89 -18.17 3.94
CA HIS A 209 10.81 -17.04 4.16
C HIS A 209 11.34 -16.95 5.60
N LEU A 210 10.80 -17.74 6.52
CA LEU A 210 11.35 -17.88 7.86
C LEU A 210 12.58 -18.79 7.82
N ASP A 211 13.56 -18.55 8.68
CA ASP A 211 14.63 -19.52 8.88
C ASP A 211 14.11 -20.79 9.58
N ASP A 212 14.79 -21.92 9.40
CA ASP A 212 14.36 -23.23 9.91
C ASP A 212 14.13 -23.26 11.43
N ALA A 213 14.91 -22.48 12.18
CA ALA A 213 14.80 -22.43 13.63
C ALA A 213 13.53 -21.67 14.06
N ARG A 214 13.29 -20.52 13.45
CA ARG A 214 12.11 -19.68 13.67
C ARG A 214 10.82 -20.36 13.21
N ALA A 215 10.88 -20.99 12.05
CA ALA A 215 9.78 -21.77 11.51
C ALA A 215 9.35 -22.86 12.52
N THR A 216 10.32 -23.60 13.06
CA THR A 216 10.06 -24.66 14.06
C THR A 216 9.51 -24.08 15.37
N GLU A 217 10.07 -22.96 15.86
CA GLU A 217 9.58 -22.29 17.05
C GLU A 217 8.15 -21.77 16.87
N ALA A 218 7.84 -21.14 15.73
CA ALA A 218 6.50 -20.65 15.43
C ALA A 218 5.46 -21.77 15.38
N ILE A 219 5.78 -22.90 14.72
CA ILE A 219 4.88 -24.07 14.69
C ILE A 219 4.61 -24.58 16.11
N SER A 220 5.63 -24.60 16.99
CA SER A 220 5.46 -25.10 18.35
C SER A 220 4.57 -24.22 19.24
N GLU A 221 4.40 -22.96 18.88
CA GLU A 221 3.55 -21.99 19.58
C GLU A 221 2.13 -21.91 18.99
N MET A 222 1.86 -22.51 17.81
CA MET A 222 0.53 -22.55 17.19
C MET A 222 -0.42 -23.45 18.00
N GLU A 223 -1.74 -23.20 17.91
CA GLU A 223 -2.76 -24.08 18.46
C GLU A 223 -2.74 -25.45 17.76
N ASP A 224 -3.00 -26.53 18.51
CA ASP A 224 -2.89 -27.94 18.04
C ASP A 224 -3.70 -28.19 16.74
N GLU A 225 -4.84 -27.50 16.57
CA GLU A 225 -5.71 -27.61 15.38
C GLU A 225 -5.01 -27.08 14.13
N TYR A 226 -4.36 -25.94 14.23
CA TYR A 226 -3.63 -25.30 13.12
C TYR A 226 -2.30 -25.99 12.83
N GLN A 227 -1.63 -26.53 13.85
CA GLN A 227 -0.42 -27.34 13.65
C GLN A 227 -0.69 -28.55 12.74
N ALA A 228 -1.78 -29.27 13.01
CA ALA A 228 -2.15 -30.47 12.23
C ALA A 228 -2.49 -30.11 10.77
N GLU A 229 -3.28 -29.05 10.56
CA GLU A 229 -3.63 -28.56 9.22
C GLU A 229 -2.38 -28.10 8.44
N PHE A 230 -1.47 -27.40 9.12
CA PHE A 230 -0.28 -26.85 8.51
C PHE A 230 0.71 -27.93 8.05
N ILE A 231 0.90 -28.99 8.85
CA ILE A 231 1.80 -30.12 8.50
C ILE A 231 1.27 -30.88 7.28
N ASP A 232 -0.05 -31.02 7.14
CA ASP A 232 -0.69 -31.68 5.99
C ASP A 232 -0.58 -30.84 4.70
N ASP A 233 -0.45 -29.52 4.80
CA ASP A 233 -0.36 -28.58 3.66
C ASP A 233 1.09 -28.33 3.17
N LEU A 234 2.12 -28.79 3.90
CA LEU A 234 3.52 -28.62 3.48
C LEU A 234 3.84 -29.52 2.28
N PRO A 235 4.46 -28.99 1.21
CA PRO A 235 4.94 -29.79 0.09
C PRO A 235 6.09 -30.71 0.53
N ASP A 236 6.09 -31.98 0.04
CA ASP A 236 7.13 -33.00 0.24
C ASP A 236 8.55 -32.52 -0.19
#